data_b6104f9d42f52bf26dbdf401f4dab0be
#
_entry.id   b6104f9d42f52bf26dbdf401f4dab0be
#
_cell.length_a   1.000
_cell.length_b   1.000
_cell.length_c   1.000
_cell.angle_alpha   90.00
_cell.angle_beta   90.00
_cell.angle_gamma   90.00
#
_symmetry.space_group_name_H-M   'P 1'
#
loop_
_entity.id
_entity.type
_entity.pdbx_description
1 polymer ?
#
loop_
_entity_poly.entity_id
_entity_poly.type
_entity_poly.pdbx_seq_one_letter_code
_entity_poly.pdbx_strand_id
1 'polypeptide(L)'
;MKYVFGPVPSRRLGRSLGIDTIPLKTCNWNCVYCQLGRTMPVTHQRRAYFPEAEILAEVQTALASHPPDEIDWVTFVGSGEPTLHSGIGGLIRAVRRLTDLPVAVITNGSLLYLPEVRQDLVVADAVMPSVDAGTPALYRHINRPHPQATFARLIEGLTAFRQEYSGKLWVEIMLIRDLSDTETALRDIAAVLRPIRPDQVHLNLPTRPPAEIWVQPADEEGLMRARAILGDIAAVVHPAEGTFDLSGFDSPVAAITSIITRHPMSQEELERTLARWTPGQVRQVLADLEASGQAQVVKRYGIPFWTAAPAHYPDEAHSLAAAPGPQRHRRASREKGEARYR
;
A
#
# COMPACT_ATOMS: atom_id res chain seq x y z
N MET A 1 11.15 2.29 -18.72
CA MET A 1 10.73 0.93 -18.35
C MET A 1 9.25 0.91 -18.03
N LYS A 2 8.55 -0.16 -18.33
CA LYS A 2 7.09 -0.28 -18.13
C LYS A 2 6.75 -1.00 -16.82
N TYR A 3 7.52 -2.03 -16.51
CA TYR A 3 7.28 -2.94 -15.39
C TYR A 3 8.19 -2.69 -14.20
N VAL A 4 9.35 -2.10 -14.43
CA VAL A 4 10.35 -1.82 -13.40
C VAL A 4 10.46 -0.31 -13.19
N PHE A 5 10.62 0.11 -11.95
CA PHE A 5 10.76 1.51 -11.58
C PHE A 5 11.69 1.69 -10.38
N GLY A 6 12.32 2.84 -10.31
CA GLY A 6 13.29 3.14 -9.26
C GLY A 6 14.74 2.86 -9.69
N PRO A 7 15.67 2.79 -8.71
CA PRO A 7 15.41 2.75 -7.27
C PRO A 7 14.67 3.96 -6.73
N VAL A 8 13.69 3.69 -5.85
CA VAL A 8 12.92 4.74 -5.17
C VAL A 8 13.14 4.66 -3.66
N PRO A 9 13.12 5.80 -2.95
CA PRO A 9 13.23 5.79 -1.50
C PRO A 9 12.01 5.12 -0.89
N SER A 10 12.22 4.00 -0.22
CA SER A 10 11.20 3.24 0.50
C SER A 10 11.30 3.52 1.99
N ARG A 11 10.16 3.77 2.63
CA ARG A 11 10.08 4.01 4.06
C ARG A 11 10.55 2.83 4.92
N ARG A 12 10.63 1.62 4.35
CA ARG A 12 10.90 0.36 5.07
C ARG A 12 12.07 -0.43 4.51
N LEU A 13 12.39 -0.19 3.26
CA LEU A 13 13.30 -1.03 2.47
C LEU A 13 14.50 -0.25 1.91
N GLY A 14 14.74 0.97 2.39
CA GLY A 14 15.81 1.81 1.85
C GLY A 14 15.58 2.17 0.37
N ARG A 15 16.58 1.98 -0.47
CA ARG A 15 16.47 2.19 -1.92
C ARG A 15 15.92 0.92 -2.57
N SER A 16 14.70 1.00 -3.05
CA SER A 16 13.95 -0.15 -3.54
C SER A 16 13.77 -0.10 -5.06
N LEU A 17 14.20 -1.15 -5.75
CA LEU A 17 13.85 -1.39 -7.14
C LEU A 17 12.48 -2.08 -7.20
N GLY A 18 11.47 -1.38 -7.70
CA GLY A 18 10.10 -1.86 -7.74
C GLY A 18 9.79 -2.65 -9.01
N ILE A 19 9.10 -3.78 -8.88
CA ILE A 19 8.59 -4.62 -9.97
C ILE A 19 7.07 -4.63 -9.91
N ASP A 20 6.42 -4.06 -10.93
CA ASP A 20 4.96 -4.00 -11.08
C ASP A 20 4.49 -5.07 -12.06
N THR A 21 3.83 -6.09 -11.53
CA THR A 21 3.42 -7.29 -12.31
C THR A 21 2.02 -7.22 -12.85
N ILE A 22 1.27 -6.14 -12.57
CA ILE A 22 -0.14 -6.02 -12.90
C ILE A 22 -0.50 -4.63 -13.43
N PRO A 23 -1.57 -4.51 -14.24
CA PRO A 23 -2.06 -3.21 -14.69
C PRO A 23 -2.56 -2.33 -13.54
N LEU A 24 -2.53 -1.01 -13.77
CA LEU A 24 -3.04 -0.01 -12.82
C LEU A 24 -4.44 -0.40 -12.31
N LYS A 25 -4.61 -0.36 -10.99
CA LYS A 25 -5.86 -0.65 -10.28
C LYS A 25 -6.40 -2.08 -10.46
N THR A 26 -5.55 -3.04 -10.87
CA THR A 26 -5.89 -4.46 -10.83
C THR A 26 -5.71 -4.97 -9.40
N CYS A 27 -6.81 -5.00 -8.65
CA CYS A 27 -6.80 -5.38 -7.23
C CYS A 27 -8.11 -6.07 -6.85
N ASN A 28 -8.07 -6.90 -5.83
CA ASN A 28 -9.25 -7.52 -5.23
C ASN A 28 -9.74 -6.78 -3.96
N TRP A 29 -9.12 -5.64 -3.63
CA TRP A 29 -9.57 -4.69 -2.62
C TRP A 29 -9.82 -3.32 -3.25
N ASN A 30 -10.75 -2.57 -2.64
CA ASN A 30 -11.05 -1.18 -2.96
C ASN A 30 -10.90 -0.31 -1.71
N CYS A 31 -9.68 -0.29 -1.16
CA CYS A 31 -9.38 0.36 0.12
C CYS A 31 -9.70 1.84 0.08
N VAL A 32 -10.35 2.34 1.15
CA VAL A 32 -10.74 3.75 1.27
C VAL A 32 -9.54 4.72 1.29
N TYR A 33 -8.37 4.22 1.71
CA TYR A 33 -7.12 4.98 1.80
C TYR A 33 -6.22 4.84 0.57
N CYS A 34 -6.61 4.07 -0.46
CA CYS A 34 -5.72 3.76 -1.57
C CYS A 34 -5.28 5.03 -2.29
N GLN A 35 -3.95 5.26 -2.33
CA GLN A 35 -3.38 6.43 -2.98
C GLN A 35 -3.57 6.46 -4.50
N LEU A 36 -3.98 5.36 -5.11
CA LEU A 36 -4.26 5.26 -6.54
C LEU A 36 -5.77 5.41 -6.85
N GLY A 37 -6.56 5.91 -5.89
CA GLY A 37 -8.00 6.06 -6.04
C GLY A 37 -8.78 4.74 -5.86
N ARG A 38 -10.05 4.73 -6.24
CA ARG A 38 -10.94 3.56 -6.16
C ARG A 38 -10.54 2.48 -7.16
N THR A 39 -10.69 1.21 -6.76
CA THR A 39 -10.58 0.03 -7.63
C THR A 39 -11.97 -0.34 -8.14
N MET A 40 -12.22 -0.13 -9.42
CA MET A 40 -13.52 -0.44 -10.04
C MET A 40 -13.33 -0.96 -11.47
N PRO A 41 -13.73 -2.20 -11.76
CA PRO A 41 -14.21 -3.21 -10.82
C PRO A 41 -13.08 -3.86 -9.99
N VAL A 42 -13.40 -4.41 -8.82
CA VAL A 42 -12.49 -5.33 -8.11
C VAL A 42 -12.44 -6.67 -8.82
N THR A 43 -11.27 -7.30 -8.87
CA THR A 43 -11.08 -8.62 -9.51
C THR A 43 -10.42 -9.60 -8.57
N HIS A 44 -10.83 -10.86 -8.61
CA HIS A 44 -10.23 -11.95 -7.82
C HIS A 44 -9.54 -13.00 -8.72
N GLN A 45 -9.48 -12.73 -10.02
CA GLN A 45 -8.96 -13.67 -11.00
C GLN A 45 -7.43 -13.62 -11.04
N ARG A 46 -6.77 -14.71 -10.68
CA ARG A 46 -5.34 -14.91 -10.91
C ARG A 46 -5.09 -15.28 -12.37
N ARG A 47 -4.18 -14.59 -13.01
CA ARG A 47 -3.72 -14.88 -14.38
C ARG A 47 -2.38 -14.23 -14.67
N ALA A 48 -1.73 -14.54 -15.78
CA ALA A 48 -0.60 -13.78 -16.31
C ALA A 48 -1.14 -12.47 -16.90
N TYR A 49 -0.93 -11.35 -16.17
CA TYR A 49 -1.37 -10.01 -16.63
C TYR A 49 -0.38 -9.39 -17.60
N PHE A 50 0.91 -9.66 -17.39
CA PHE A 50 1.99 -9.25 -18.27
C PHE A 50 2.87 -10.45 -18.60
N PRO A 51 3.57 -10.45 -19.75
CA PRO A 51 4.50 -11.51 -20.09
C PRO A 51 5.70 -11.52 -19.12
N GLU A 52 5.95 -12.65 -18.48
CA GLU A 52 7.04 -12.80 -17.50
C GLU A 52 8.43 -12.49 -18.12
N ALA A 53 8.62 -12.88 -19.38
CA ALA A 53 9.88 -12.63 -20.09
C ALA A 53 10.16 -11.12 -20.26
N GLU A 54 9.13 -10.30 -20.52
CA GLU A 54 9.29 -8.86 -20.65
C GLU A 54 9.63 -8.22 -19.30
N ILE A 55 8.96 -8.66 -18.20
CA ILE A 55 9.27 -8.20 -16.84
C ILE A 55 10.73 -8.52 -16.50
N LEU A 56 11.17 -9.77 -16.74
CA LEU A 56 12.52 -10.19 -16.41
C LEU A 56 13.59 -9.47 -17.24
N ALA A 57 13.31 -9.19 -18.50
CA ALA A 57 14.23 -8.41 -19.36
C ALA A 57 14.43 -6.98 -18.81
N GLU A 58 13.35 -6.32 -18.34
CA GLU A 58 13.47 -5.01 -17.68
C GLU A 58 14.21 -5.08 -16.36
N VAL A 59 13.98 -6.13 -15.54
CA VAL A 59 14.71 -6.35 -14.29
C VAL A 59 16.21 -6.50 -14.54
N GLN A 60 16.59 -7.32 -15.52
CA GLN A 60 18.01 -7.49 -15.93
C GLN A 60 18.64 -6.17 -16.36
N THR A 61 17.90 -5.39 -17.16
CA THR A 61 18.37 -4.07 -17.62
C THR A 61 18.55 -3.11 -16.44
N ALA A 62 17.59 -3.07 -15.52
CA ALA A 62 17.66 -2.22 -14.35
C ALA A 62 18.82 -2.59 -13.43
N LEU A 63 19.01 -3.88 -13.13
CA LEU A 63 20.11 -4.36 -12.30
C LEU A 63 21.49 -4.08 -12.95
N ALA A 64 21.58 -4.18 -14.27
CA ALA A 64 22.81 -3.87 -14.99
C ALA A 64 23.11 -2.36 -15.05
N SER A 65 22.10 -1.51 -14.91
CA SER A 65 22.24 -0.05 -14.99
C SER A 65 22.60 0.61 -13.66
N HIS A 66 22.53 -0.14 -12.55
CA HIS A 66 22.79 0.38 -11.20
C HIS A 66 23.93 -0.39 -10.53
N PRO A 67 24.90 0.29 -9.91
CA PRO A 67 25.86 -0.34 -9.01
C PRO A 67 25.14 -1.11 -7.88
N PRO A 68 25.73 -2.22 -7.40
CA PRO A 68 25.11 -3.05 -6.35
C PRO A 68 24.78 -2.29 -5.05
N ASP A 69 25.52 -1.21 -4.75
CA ASP A 69 25.34 -0.36 -3.58
C ASP A 69 24.25 0.72 -3.75
N GLU A 70 23.62 0.82 -4.91
CA GLU A 70 22.51 1.76 -5.16
C GLU A 70 21.13 1.16 -4.91
N ILE A 71 21.02 -0.15 -4.72
CA ILE A 71 19.78 -0.87 -4.47
C ILE A 71 19.91 -1.67 -3.17
N ASP A 72 18.99 -1.45 -2.24
CA ASP A 72 18.97 -2.20 -0.97
C ASP A 72 18.03 -3.41 -1.06
N TRP A 73 16.93 -3.31 -1.83
CA TRP A 73 15.92 -4.35 -2.02
C TRP A 73 15.34 -4.35 -3.43
N VAL A 74 14.99 -5.54 -3.91
CA VAL A 74 14.09 -5.70 -5.06
C VAL A 74 12.70 -6.01 -4.53
N THR A 75 11.68 -5.26 -4.96
CA THR A 75 10.35 -5.32 -4.34
C THR A 75 9.26 -5.57 -5.37
N PHE A 76 8.56 -6.68 -5.24
CA PHE A 76 7.30 -6.90 -5.95
C PHE A 76 6.21 -6.08 -5.28
N VAL A 77 5.82 -5.00 -5.95
CA VAL A 77 4.83 -4.04 -5.48
C VAL A 77 4.22 -3.38 -6.70
N GLY A 78 3.02 -2.88 -6.62
CA GLY A 78 2.55 -2.26 -7.82
C GLY A 78 1.26 -1.47 -7.70
N SER A 79 0.74 -1.27 -8.87
CA SER A 79 -0.45 -0.48 -9.13
C SER A 79 -1.75 -1.21 -8.74
N GLY A 80 -1.63 -2.30 -7.96
CA GLY A 80 -2.74 -3.12 -7.45
C GLY A 80 -2.26 -4.26 -6.52
N GLU A 81 -2.80 -5.48 -6.66
CA GLU A 81 -2.43 -6.64 -5.85
C GLU A 81 -1.53 -7.61 -6.65
N PRO A 82 -0.22 -7.68 -6.32
CA PRO A 82 0.73 -8.46 -7.12
C PRO A 82 0.46 -9.97 -7.12
N THR A 83 -0.16 -10.53 -6.07
CA THR A 83 -0.46 -11.97 -6.00
C THR A 83 -1.60 -12.41 -6.94
N LEU A 84 -2.27 -11.47 -7.60
CA LEU A 84 -3.17 -11.77 -8.71
C LEU A 84 -2.41 -12.23 -9.96
N HIS A 85 -1.11 -11.89 -10.10
CA HIS A 85 -0.29 -12.44 -11.17
C HIS A 85 0.04 -13.91 -10.89
N SER A 86 -0.44 -14.82 -11.74
CA SER A 86 -0.30 -16.27 -11.52
C SER A 86 1.15 -16.78 -11.57
N GLY A 87 2.04 -16.07 -12.26
CA GLY A 87 3.45 -16.40 -12.37
C GLY A 87 4.36 -15.73 -11.33
N ILE A 88 3.81 -15.10 -10.28
CA ILE A 88 4.61 -14.33 -9.33
C ILE A 88 5.71 -15.16 -8.67
N GLY A 89 5.44 -16.41 -8.29
CA GLY A 89 6.45 -17.28 -7.69
C GLY A 89 7.59 -17.62 -8.66
N GLY A 90 7.28 -17.78 -9.95
CA GLY A 90 8.28 -17.94 -11.01
C GLY A 90 9.17 -16.72 -11.15
N LEU A 91 8.56 -15.54 -11.16
CA LEU A 91 9.25 -14.24 -11.23
C LEU A 91 10.16 -14.03 -10.02
N ILE A 92 9.70 -14.27 -8.79
CA ILE A 92 10.53 -14.15 -7.58
C ILE A 92 11.75 -15.06 -7.67
N ARG A 93 11.56 -16.35 -8.00
CA ARG A 93 12.67 -17.29 -8.18
C ARG A 93 13.63 -16.87 -9.30
N ALA A 94 13.14 -16.30 -10.38
CA ALA A 94 13.97 -15.81 -11.47
C ALA A 94 14.80 -14.60 -11.04
N VAL A 95 14.21 -13.63 -10.36
CA VAL A 95 14.90 -12.45 -9.83
C VAL A 95 16.01 -12.86 -8.85
N ARG A 96 15.73 -13.80 -7.93
CA ARG A 96 16.73 -14.33 -6.99
C ARG A 96 17.93 -15.04 -7.66
N ARG A 97 17.80 -15.46 -8.91
CA ARG A 97 18.94 -15.97 -9.70
C ARG A 97 19.74 -14.88 -10.39
N LEU A 98 19.18 -13.69 -10.53
CA LEU A 98 19.82 -12.55 -11.19
C LEU A 98 20.62 -11.68 -10.22
N THR A 99 20.33 -11.73 -8.93
CA THR A 99 20.95 -10.86 -7.92
C THR A 99 20.96 -11.50 -6.54
N ASP A 100 21.93 -11.13 -5.71
CA ASP A 100 21.99 -11.48 -4.29
C ASP A 100 21.21 -10.48 -3.41
N LEU A 101 20.64 -9.42 -4.00
CA LEU A 101 19.81 -8.46 -3.28
C LEU A 101 18.57 -9.16 -2.69
N PRO A 102 18.16 -8.79 -1.47
CA PRO A 102 16.96 -9.37 -0.88
C PRO A 102 15.70 -8.97 -1.65
N VAL A 103 14.76 -9.92 -1.74
CA VAL A 103 13.49 -9.75 -2.46
C VAL A 103 12.34 -9.64 -1.48
N ALA A 104 11.56 -8.57 -1.60
CA ALA A 104 10.34 -8.35 -0.82
C ALA A 104 9.08 -8.42 -1.69
N VAL A 105 7.97 -8.81 -1.07
CA VAL A 105 6.63 -8.74 -1.68
C VAL A 105 5.70 -7.95 -0.80
N ILE A 106 5.18 -6.82 -1.31
CA ILE A 106 4.14 -6.04 -0.64
C ILE A 106 2.79 -6.47 -1.23
N THR A 107 1.92 -7.01 -0.40
CA THR A 107 0.63 -7.60 -0.80
C THR A 107 -0.47 -7.20 0.18
N ASN A 108 -1.72 -7.22 -0.24
CA ASN A 108 -2.83 -7.11 0.69
C ASN A 108 -3.06 -8.41 1.50
N GLY A 109 -2.40 -9.50 1.14
CA GLY A 109 -2.45 -10.77 1.86
C GLY A 109 -3.72 -11.60 1.67
N SER A 110 -4.72 -11.08 0.99
CA SER A 110 -6.05 -11.67 0.91
C SER A 110 -6.12 -12.99 0.13
N LEU A 111 -5.11 -13.32 -0.67
CA LEU A 111 -5.01 -14.56 -1.42
C LEU A 111 -4.14 -15.63 -0.72
N LEU A 112 -3.57 -15.35 0.44
CA LEU A 112 -2.75 -16.31 1.19
C LEU A 112 -3.54 -17.53 1.73
N TYR A 113 -4.87 -17.51 1.69
CA TYR A 113 -5.67 -18.71 1.97
C TYR A 113 -5.50 -19.80 0.88
N LEU A 114 -5.02 -19.43 -0.32
CA LEU A 114 -4.70 -20.36 -1.40
C LEU A 114 -3.30 -20.96 -1.20
N PRO A 115 -3.16 -22.29 -1.12
CA PRO A 115 -1.87 -22.95 -0.93
C PRO A 115 -0.83 -22.59 -1.99
N GLU A 116 -1.25 -22.48 -3.25
CA GLU A 116 -0.37 -22.10 -4.36
C GLU A 116 0.19 -20.69 -4.21
N VAL A 117 -0.56 -19.72 -3.65
CA VAL A 117 -0.06 -18.37 -3.37
C VAL A 117 0.97 -18.40 -2.25
N ARG A 118 0.75 -19.19 -1.20
CA ARG A 118 1.74 -19.36 -0.14
C ARG A 118 3.03 -19.96 -0.69
N GLN A 119 2.95 -21.01 -1.52
CA GLN A 119 4.11 -21.60 -2.20
C GLN A 119 4.84 -20.63 -3.14
N ASP A 120 4.10 -19.72 -3.76
CA ASP A 120 4.70 -18.65 -4.58
C ASP A 120 5.52 -17.67 -3.72
N LEU A 121 5.05 -17.34 -2.50
CA LEU A 121 5.66 -16.30 -1.66
C LEU A 121 6.70 -16.80 -0.65
N VAL A 122 6.73 -18.10 -0.31
CA VAL A 122 7.74 -18.63 0.65
C VAL A 122 9.19 -18.45 0.21
N VAL A 123 9.41 -18.18 -1.06
CA VAL A 123 10.75 -17.96 -1.64
C VAL A 123 11.24 -16.50 -1.54
N ALA A 124 10.40 -15.58 -1.10
CA ALA A 124 10.79 -14.19 -0.85
C ALA A 124 11.52 -14.05 0.49
N ASP A 125 12.39 -13.05 0.64
CA ASP A 125 13.11 -12.77 1.88
C ASP A 125 12.24 -12.01 2.89
N ALA A 126 11.31 -11.18 2.38
CA ALA A 126 10.29 -10.51 3.18
C ALA A 126 8.93 -10.53 2.48
N VAL A 127 7.87 -10.75 3.26
CA VAL A 127 6.49 -10.61 2.80
C VAL A 127 5.77 -9.63 3.72
N MET A 128 5.11 -8.64 3.12
CA MET A 128 4.52 -7.50 3.82
C MET A 128 3.01 -7.43 3.55
N PRO A 129 2.21 -8.26 4.26
CA PRO A 129 0.75 -8.24 4.11
C PRO A 129 0.10 -7.12 4.93
N SER A 130 -1.11 -6.69 4.51
CA SER A 130 -1.90 -5.69 5.24
C SER A 130 -2.93 -6.34 6.18
N VAL A 131 -3.03 -5.83 7.41
CA VAL A 131 -4.07 -6.17 8.40
C VAL A 131 -4.63 -4.88 9.01
N ASP A 132 -5.54 -4.21 8.30
CA ASP A 132 -6.05 -2.89 8.72
C ASP A 132 -7.23 -2.97 9.70
N ALA A 133 -7.71 -4.17 9.99
CA ALA A 133 -8.88 -4.41 10.83
C ALA A 133 -8.77 -5.72 11.61
N GLY A 134 -9.33 -5.76 12.81
CA GLY A 134 -9.46 -6.96 13.64
C GLY A 134 -10.86 -7.59 13.59
N THR A 135 -11.81 -7.02 12.84
CA THR A 135 -13.17 -7.53 12.70
C THR A 135 -13.65 -7.55 11.25
N PRO A 136 -14.58 -8.47 10.89
CA PRO A 136 -15.16 -8.50 9.54
C PRO A 136 -15.87 -7.20 9.14
N ALA A 137 -16.47 -6.49 10.10
CA ALA A 137 -17.20 -5.24 9.84
C ALA A 137 -16.22 -4.13 9.45
N LEU A 138 -15.16 -3.93 10.24
CA LEU A 138 -14.14 -2.91 9.96
C LEU A 138 -13.36 -3.23 8.69
N TYR A 139 -13.02 -4.52 8.45
CA TYR A 139 -12.38 -4.98 7.21
C TYR A 139 -13.19 -4.62 5.96
N ARG A 140 -14.50 -4.93 5.96
CA ARG A 140 -15.38 -4.53 4.84
C ARG A 140 -15.46 -3.03 4.66
N HIS A 141 -15.40 -2.27 5.75
CA HIS A 141 -15.49 -0.82 5.69
C HIS A 141 -14.21 -0.19 5.14
N ILE A 142 -13.04 -0.60 5.63
CA ILE A 142 -11.73 -0.04 5.23
C ILE A 142 -11.27 -0.59 3.88
N ASN A 143 -11.25 -1.92 3.74
CA ASN A 143 -10.60 -2.57 2.59
C ASN A 143 -11.56 -2.84 1.43
N ARG A 144 -12.88 -2.86 1.65
CA ARG A 144 -13.92 -3.08 0.62
C ARG A 144 -13.56 -4.23 -0.32
N PRO A 145 -13.37 -5.46 0.22
CA PRO A 145 -12.82 -6.57 -0.53
C PRO A 145 -13.81 -7.14 -1.54
N HIS A 146 -13.27 -7.83 -2.55
CA HIS A 146 -14.05 -8.73 -3.38
C HIS A 146 -14.79 -9.76 -2.50
N PRO A 147 -16.03 -10.19 -2.83
CA PRO A 147 -16.82 -11.11 -2.00
C PRO A 147 -16.10 -12.41 -1.61
N GLN A 148 -15.19 -12.90 -2.44
CA GLN A 148 -14.39 -14.09 -2.14
C GLN A 148 -13.21 -13.84 -1.20
N ALA A 149 -12.74 -12.60 -1.05
CA ALA A 149 -11.66 -12.21 -0.16
C ALA A 149 -12.21 -11.87 1.23
N THR A 150 -12.76 -12.87 1.93
CA THR A 150 -13.39 -12.67 3.24
C THR A 150 -12.37 -12.43 4.35
N PHE A 151 -12.78 -11.79 5.44
CA PHE A 151 -11.93 -11.57 6.62
C PHE A 151 -11.41 -12.90 7.21
N ALA A 152 -12.27 -13.92 7.28
CA ALA A 152 -11.88 -15.24 7.78
C ALA A 152 -10.75 -15.85 6.92
N ARG A 153 -10.88 -15.80 5.59
CA ARG A 153 -9.84 -16.28 4.66
C ARG A 153 -8.52 -15.50 4.79
N LEU A 154 -8.60 -14.18 5.02
CA LEU A 154 -7.40 -13.36 5.26
C LEU A 154 -6.64 -13.86 6.48
N ILE A 155 -7.31 -14.00 7.63
CA ILE A 155 -6.66 -14.41 8.88
C ILE A 155 -6.19 -15.87 8.83
N GLU A 156 -7.00 -16.77 8.28
CA GLU A 156 -6.63 -18.17 8.06
C GLU A 156 -5.38 -18.28 7.16
N GLY A 157 -5.39 -17.56 6.03
CA GLY A 157 -4.28 -17.56 5.08
C GLY A 157 -2.97 -17.03 5.68
N LEU A 158 -3.03 -15.91 6.40
CA LEU A 158 -1.87 -15.35 7.08
C LEU A 158 -1.32 -16.28 8.18
N THR A 159 -2.21 -16.91 8.95
CA THR A 159 -1.82 -17.86 10.00
C THR A 159 -1.16 -19.09 9.39
N ALA A 160 -1.74 -19.66 8.31
CA ALA A 160 -1.14 -20.79 7.61
C ALA A 160 0.20 -20.40 6.96
N PHE A 161 0.27 -19.23 6.34
CA PHE A 161 1.51 -18.75 5.74
C PHE A 161 2.63 -18.63 6.76
N ARG A 162 2.38 -18.10 7.97
CA ARG A 162 3.40 -18.03 9.02
C ARG A 162 3.96 -19.41 9.41
N GLN A 163 3.15 -20.45 9.34
CA GLN A 163 3.61 -21.81 9.64
C GLN A 163 4.54 -22.38 8.57
N GLU A 164 4.36 -21.96 7.32
CA GLU A 164 5.13 -22.42 6.16
C GLU A 164 6.33 -21.50 5.86
N TYR A 165 6.34 -20.27 6.38
CA TYR A 165 7.30 -19.21 6.01
C TYR A 165 8.27 -18.89 7.14
N SER A 166 9.56 -19.03 6.85
CA SER A 166 10.66 -18.71 7.77
C SER A 166 11.31 -17.35 7.52
N GLY A 167 10.96 -16.66 6.43
CA GLY A 167 11.44 -15.32 6.13
C GLY A 167 10.77 -14.24 6.99
N LYS A 168 11.04 -12.98 6.68
CA LYS A 168 10.53 -11.82 7.41
C LYS A 168 9.07 -11.56 7.08
N LEU A 169 8.18 -11.75 8.06
CA LEU A 169 6.75 -11.43 7.94
C LEU A 169 6.49 -10.08 8.62
N TRP A 170 6.38 -9.00 7.84
CA TRP A 170 6.15 -7.64 8.32
C TRP A 170 4.74 -7.18 8.00
N VAL A 171 3.85 -7.21 8.98
CA VAL A 171 2.46 -6.80 8.77
C VAL A 171 2.35 -5.30 8.71
N GLU A 172 1.61 -4.78 7.72
CA GLU A 172 1.28 -3.37 7.58
C GLU A 172 -0.11 -3.07 8.14
N ILE A 173 -0.23 -1.97 8.87
CA ILE A 173 -1.51 -1.44 9.36
C ILE A 173 -1.63 0.00 8.92
N MET A 174 -2.69 0.34 8.18
CA MET A 174 -3.03 1.72 7.86
C MET A 174 -3.86 2.32 8.99
N LEU A 175 -3.30 3.29 9.71
CA LEU A 175 -4.00 3.97 10.80
C LEU A 175 -4.83 5.13 10.26
N ILE A 176 -6.14 4.94 10.29
CA ILE A 176 -7.15 5.91 9.86
C ILE A 176 -7.84 6.44 11.12
N ARG A 177 -7.87 7.77 11.25
CA ARG A 177 -8.48 8.46 12.41
C ARG A 177 -9.93 8.01 12.61
N ASP A 178 -10.27 7.76 13.87
CA ASP A 178 -11.60 7.33 14.32
C ASP A 178 -12.09 5.98 13.75
N LEU A 179 -11.21 5.24 13.07
CA LEU A 179 -11.50 3.91 12.53
C LEU A 179 -10.54 2.86 13.07
N SER A 180 -9.35 2.70 12.45
CA SER A 180 -8.37 1.69 12.84
C SER A 180 -7.44 2.15 13.97
N ASP A 181 -7.45 3.42 14.35
CA ASP A 181 -6.65 4.00 15.45
C ASP A 181 -7.37 4.02 16.80
N THR A 182 -8.64 3.60 16.87
CA THR A 182 -9.39 3.54 18.13
C THR A 182 -8.88 2.39 19.03
N GLU A 183 -9.01 2.54 20.35
CA GLU A 183 -8.56 1.51 21.30
C GLU A 183 -9.20 0.15 21.00
N THR A 184 -10.51 0.12 20.74
CA THR A 184 -11.24 -1.11 20.41
C THR A 184 -10.69 -1.75 19.15
N ALA A 185 -10.54 -0.99 18.05
CA ALA A 185 -10.02 -1.51 16.79
C ALA A 185 -8.60 -2.05 16.93
N LEU A 186 -7.73 -1.34 17.66
CA LEU A 186 -6.35 -1.76 17.90
C LEU A 186 -6.25 -3.02 18.75
N ARG A 187 -7.13 -3.18 19.78
CA ARG A 187 -7.20 -4.43 20.56
C ARG A 187 -7.69 -5.61 19.72
N ASP A 188 -8.67 -5.38 18.85
CA ASP A 188 -9.15 -6.39 17.91
C ASP A 188 -8.06 -6.79 16.91
N ILE A 189 -7.31 -5.80 16.37
CA ILE A 189 -6.15 -6.06 15.51
C ILE A 189 -5.08 -6.86 16.28
N ALA A 190 -4.73 -6.46 17.50
CA ALA A 190 -3.78 -7.18 18.33
C ALA A 190 -4.19 -8.65 18.55
N ALA A 191 -5.50 -8.90 18.72
CA ALA A 191 -6.02 -10.24 18.91
C ALA A 191 -5.83 -11.14 17.68
N VAL A 192 -6.05 -10.62 16.46
CA VAL A 192 -5.85 -11.39 15.22
C VAL A 192 -4.38 -11.53 14.85
N LEU A 193 -3.50 -10.63 15.28
CA LEU A 193 -2.06 -10.73 15.05
C LEU A 193 -1.39 -11.84 15.90
N ARG A 194 -1.98 -12.22 17.04
CA ARG A 194 -1.42 -13.27 17.92
C ARG A 194 -1.19 -14.61 17.21
N PRO A 195 -2.16 -15.21 16.49
CA PRO A 195 -1.92 -16.45 15.73
C PRO A 195 -1.01 -16.24 14.51
N ILE A 196 -0.98 -15.04 13.91
CA ILE A 196 -0.15 -14.72 12.75
C ILE A 196 1.33 -14.61 13.16
N ARG A 197 1.63 -14.08 14.35
CA ARG A 197 2.99 -13.89 14.88
C ARG A 197 3.93 -13.20 13.89
N PRO A 198 3.63 -11.96 13.46
CA PRO A 198 4.52 -11.19 12.59
C PRO A 198 5.83 -10.88 13.31
N ASP A 199 6.93 -10.75 12.55
CA ASP A 199 8.22 -10.31 13.07
C ASP A 199 8.23 -8.82 13.40
N GLN A 200 7.48 -8.02 12.62
CA GLN A 200 7.26 -6.59 12.84
C GLN A 200 5.86 -6.19 12.40
N VAL A 201 5.36 -5.09 12.97
CA VAL A 201 4.14 -4.41 12.57
C VAL A 201 4.47 -2.99 12.15
N HIS A 202 4.23 -2.64 10.92
CA HIS A 202 4.47 -1.31 10.36
C HIS A 202 3.21 -0.46 10.43
N LEU A 203 3.24 0.59 11.25
CA LEU A 203 2.16 1.55 11.37
C LEU A 203 2.30 2.62 10.30
N ASN A 204 1.42 2.57 9.32
CA ASN A 204 1.37 3.49 8.19
C ASN A 204 0.29 4.56 8.38
N LEU A 205 0.55 5.76 7.86
CA LEU A 205 -0.43 6.83 7.77
C LEU A 205 -0.77 7.10 6.30
N PRO A 206 -2.01 7.45 5.96
CA PRO A 206 -2.40 7.86 4.61
C PRO A 206 -1.88 9.28 4.31
N THR A 207 -0.59 9.39 3.96
CA THR A 207 0.09 10.67 3.65
C THR A 207 -0.08 11.11 2.20
N ARG A 208 -0.46 10.20 1.32
CA ARG A 208 -0.82 10.45 -0.09
C ARG A 208 -2.34 10.62 -0.23
N PRO A 209 -2.85 11.17 -1.34
CA PRO A 209 -4.29 11.41 -1.49
C PRO A 209 -5.08 10.11 -1.40
N PRO A 210 -5.92 9.92 -0.36
CA PRO A 210 -6.73 8.71 -0.24
C PRO A 210 -7.84 8.69 -1.29
N ALA A 211 -8.34 7.49 -1.61
CA ALA A 211 -9.48 7.32 -2.50
C ALA A 211 -10.71 8.10 -2.00
N GLU A 212 -10.96 8.07 -0.68
CA GLU A 212 -12.10 8.74 -0.07
C GLU A 212 -11.68 10.03 0.64
N ILE A 213 -12.43 11.11 0.40
CA ILE A 213 -12.09 12.45 0.93
C ILE A 213 -12.17 12.54 2.47
N TRP A 214 -12.99 11.71 3.09
CA TRP A 214 -13.20 11.69 4.54
C TRP A 214 -12.10 10.93 5.30
N VAL A 215 -11.24 10.20 4.61
CA VAL A 215 -10.11 9.49 5.24
C VAL A 215 -9.09 10.50 5.75
N GLN A 216 -8.79 10.44 7.04
CA GLN A 216 -7.78 11.26 7.69
C GLN A 216 -6.72 10.37 8.34
N PRO A 217 -5.45 10.77 8.36
CA PRO A 217 -4.43 10.07 9.12
C PRO A 217 -4.73 10.12 10.62
N ALA A 218 -4.35 9.08 11.35
CA ALA A 218 -4.31 9.13 12.81
C ALA A 218 -3.41 10.29 13.25
N ASP A 219 -3.77 10.92 14.36
CA ASP A 219 -2.93 11.92 15.00
C ASP A 219 -1.88 11.28 15.92
N GLU A 220 -1.11 12.11 16.61
CA GLU A 220 -0.05 11.65 17.51
C GLU A 220 -0.59 10.76 18.64
N GLU A 221 -1.76 11.11 19.19
CA GLU A 221 -2.42 10.29 20.22
C GLU A 221 -2.79 8.91 19.69
N GLY A 222 -3.36 8.83 18.47
CA GLY A 222 -3.67 7.57 17.79
C GLY A 222 -2.43 6.72 17.54
N LEU A 223 -1.33 7.33 17.13
CA LEU A 223 -0.05 6.65 16.97
C LEU A 223 0.52 6.12 18.29
N MET A 224 0.50 6.93 19.35
CA MET A 224 0.96 6.50 20.68
C MET A 224 0.10 5.36 21.22
N ARG A 225 -1.22 5.44 21.04
CA ARG A 225 -2.18 4.39 21.42
C ARG A 225 -1.89 3.09 20.68
N ALA A 226 -1.65 3.17 19.36
CA ALA A 226 -1.33 1.99 18.55
C ALA A 226 -0.04 1.31 19.05
N ARG A 227 1.03 2.07 19.31
CA ARG A 227 2.27 1.53 19.86
C ARG A 227 2.08 0.91 21.24
N ALA A 228 1.32 1.55 22.12
CA ALA A 228 1.06 1.04 23.46
C ALA A 228 0.30 -0.31 23.45
N ILE A 229 -0.65 -0.48 22.52
CA ILE A 229 -1.48 -1.69 22.44
C ILE A 229 -0.77 -2.82 21.67
N LEU A 230 -0.07 -2.50 20.60
CA LEU A 230 0.60 -3.50 19.74
C LEU A 230 1.99 -3.88 20.26
N GLY A 231 2.58 -3.08 21.16
CA GLY A 231 3.84 -3.36 21.82
C GLY A 231 5.08 -3.15 20.95
N ASP A 232 6.20 -3.73 21.37
CA ASP A 232 7.54 -3.47 20.81
C ASP A 232 7.72 -3.93 19.35
N ILE A 233 6.84 -4.80 18.85
CA ILE A 233 6.87 -5.22 17.43
C ILE A 233 6.34 -4.12 16.49
N ALA A 234 5.68 -3.08 17.03
CA ALA A 234 5.06 -2.02 16.27
C ALA A 234 6.02 -0.83 16.05
N ALA A 235 6.32 -0.53 14.80
CA ALA A 235 7.15 0.59 14.38
C ALA A 235 6.35 1.58 13.53
N VAL A 236 6.45 2.88 13.83
CA VAL A 236 5.87 3.93 13.00
C VAL A 236 6.71 4.08 11.75
N VAL A 237 6.06 4.04 10.59
CA VAL A 237 6.74 4.24 9.31
C VAL A 237 6.71 5.72 8.95
N HIS A 238 7.87 6.38 9.13
CA HIS A 238 8.05 7.78 8.77
C HIS A 238 8.13 7.97 7.24
N PRO A 239 7.84 9.18 6.71
CA PRO A 239 8.08 9.49 5.31
C PRO A 239 9.52 9.13 4.90
N ALA A 240 9.69 8.55 3.71
CA ALA A 240 11.02 8.24 3.23
C ALA A 240 11.77 9.54 2.92
N GLU A 241 13.03 9.62 3.35
CA GLU A 241 13.99 10.61 2.90
C GLU A 241 14.79 10.03 1.75
N GLY A 242 15.09 10.84 0.74
CA GLY A 242 15.87 10.44 -0.42
C GLY A 242 15.31 10.94 -1.74
N THR A 243 16.04 10.69 -2.81
CA THR A 243 15.69 11.10 -4.18
C THR A 243 15.28 9.90 -5.01
N PHE A 244 14.35 10.11 -5.92
CA PHE A 244 14.05 9.13 -6.96
C PHE A 244 15.20 9.05 -7.95
N ASP A 245 15.55 7.86 -8.38
CA ASP A 245 16.47 7.75 -9.52
C ASP A 245 15.77 8.18 -10.81
N LEU A 246 16.39 9.13 -11.49
CA LEU A 246 15.90 9.71 -12.74
C LEU A 246 16.80 9.38 -13.94
N SER A 247 17.83 8.54 -13.75
CA SER A 247 18.82 8.22 -14.79
C SER A 247 18.22 7.53 -16.01
N GLY A 248 17.17 6.73 -15.79
CA GLY A 248 16.44 6.00 -16.84
C GLY A 248 15.42 6.83 -17.62
N PHE A 249 15.31 8.16 -17.39
CA PHE A 249 14.34 9.01 -18.06
C PHE A 249 14.99 10.05 -18.96
N ASP A 250 14.67 10.01 -20.25
CA ASP A 250 15.17 10.95 -21.25
C ASP A 250 14.40 12.27 -21.28
N SER A 251 13.20 12.32 -20.67
CA SER A 251 12.36 13.49 -20.67
C SER A 251 11.60 13.68 -19.36
N PRO A 252 11.26 14.93 -18.97
CA PRO A 252 10.46 15.19 -17.78
C PRO A 252 9.04 14.62 -17.91
N VAL A 253 8.48 14.50 -19.11
CA VAL A 253 7.17 13.87 -19.37
C VAL A 253 7.19 12.40 -18.93
N ALA A 254 8.18 11.64 -19.38
CA ALA A 254 8.30 10.22 -19.02
C ALA A 254 8.51 10.03 -17.50
N ALA A 255 9.36 10.86 -16.89
CA ALA A 255 9.62 10.81 -15.46
C ALA A 255 8.35 11.13 -14.64
N ILE A 256 7.68 12.24 -14.94
CA ILE A 256 6.45 12.66 -14.24
C ILE A 256 5.38 11.58 -14.39
N THR A 257 5.10 11.12 -15.60
CA THR A 257 4.07 10.10 -15.85
C THR A 257 4.34 8.82 -15.07
N SER A 258 5.60 8.34 -15.06
CA SER A 258 5.99 7.15 -14.30
C SER A 258 5.79 7.33 -12.80
N ILE A 259 6.19 8.48 -12.27
CA ILE A 259 6.09 8.78 -10.82
C ILE A 259 4.63 8.90 -10.39
N ILE A 260 3.84 9.77 -11.03
CA ILE A 260 2.46 10.05 -10.58
C ILE A 260 1.51 8.88 -10.77
N THR A 261 1.87 7.91 -11.62
CA THR A 261 1.09 6.67 -11.80
C THR A 261 1.10 5.81 -10.54
N ARG A 262 2.20 5.81 -9.79
CA ARG A 262 2.39 4.98 -8.58
C ARG A 262 2.46 5.79 -7.30
N HIS A 263 2.94 7.01 -7.40
CA HIS A 263 3.20 7.92 -6.28
C HIS A 263 2.59 9.30 -6.56
N PRO A 264 1.29 9.50 -6.35
CA PRO A 264 0.70 10.84 -6.43
C PRO A 264 1.47 11.83 -5.57
N MET A 265 1.84 12.98 -6.12
CA MET A 265 2.68 13.99 -5.45
C MET A 265 2.10 15.38 -5.60
N SER A 266 2.37 16.25 -4.63
CA SER A 266 2.15 17.68 -4.78
C SER A 266 3.12 18.25 -5.82
N GLN A 267 2.78 19.42 -6.38
CA GLN A 267 3.67 20.10 -7.32
C GLN A 267 5.04 20.38 -6.72
N GLU A 268 5.08 20.81 -5.46
CA GLU A 268 6.34 21.09 -4.74
C GLU A 268 7.20 19.83 -4.56
N GLU A 269 6.56 18.68 -4.23
CA GLU A 269 7.27 17.40 -4.16
C GLU A 269 7.82 16.99 -5.52
N LEU A 270 7.06 17.17 -6.61
CA LEU A 270 7.53 16.88 -7.97
C LEU A 270 8.69 17.79 -8.38
N GLU A 271 8.61 19.09 -8.13
CA GLU A 271 9.71 20.02 -8.44
C GLU A 271 10.99 19.65 -7.68
N ARG A 272 10.90 19.24 -6.42
CA ARG A 272 12.06 18.74 -5.64
C ARG A 272 12.59 17.40 -6.16
N THR A 273 11.69 16.47 -6.43
CA THR A 273 12.04 15.13 -6.93
C THR A 273 12.70 15.21 -8.32
N LEU A 274 12.23 16.12 -9.14
CA LEU A 274 12.67 16.31 -10.53
C LEU A 274 13.72 17.42 -10.66
N ALA A 275 14.58 17.62 -9.66
CA ALA A 275 15.58 18.69 -9.63
C ALA A 275 16.59 18.67 -10.82
N ARG A 276 16.62 17.59 -11.61
CA ARG A 276 17.34 17.51 -12.88
C ARG A 276 16.80 18.51 -13.93
N TRP A 277 15.51 18.86 -13.84
CA TRP A 277 14.85 19.85 -14.69
C TRP A 277 14.47 21.07 -13.89
N THR A 278 14.40 22.22 -14.57
CA THR A 278 13.99 23.46 -13.90
C THR A 278 12.51 23.39 -13.44
N PRO A 279 12.13 24.07 -12.35
CA PRO A 279 10.73 24.14 -11.91
C PRO A 279 9.77 24.62 -13.01
N GLY A 280 10.22 25.53 -13.87
CA GLY A 280 9.45 26.00 -15.02
C GLY A 280 9.14 24.90 -16.03
N GLN A 281 10.12 24.04 -16.35
CA GLN A 281 9.91 22.87 -17.21
C GLN A 281 8.94 21.87 -16.58
N VAL A 282 9.07 21.59 -15.30
CA VAL A 282 8.17 20.69 -14.57
C VAL A 282 6.73 21.21 -14.62
N ARG A 283 6.53 22.51 -14.31
CA ARG A 283 5.19 23.12 -14.37
C ARG A 283 4.57 23.09 -15.76
N GLN A 284 5.36 23.38 -16.80
CA GLN A 284 4.87 23.33 -18.18
C GLN A 284 4.41 21.92 -18.54
N VAL A 285 5.21 20.90 -18.23
CA VAL A 285 4.85 19.50 -18.51
C VAL A 285 3.61 19.06 -17.74
N LEU A 286 3.46 19.47 -16.47
CA LEU A 286 2.25 19.19 -15.70
C LEU A 286 0.99 19.79 -16.35
N ALA A 287 1.07 21.04 -16.80
CA ALA A 287 -0.02 21.69 -17.51
C ALA A 287 -0.37 20.99 -18.84
N ASP A 288 0.64 20.57 -19.60
CA ASP A 288 0.46 19.84 -20.86
C ASP A 288 -0.17 18.45 -20.62
N LEU A 289 0.25 17.73 -19.58
CA LEU A 289 -0.32 16.44 -19.20
C LEU A 289 -1.78 16.55 -18.72
N GLU A 290 -2.13 17.62 -18.01
CA GLU A 290 -3.51 17.89 -17.62
C GLU A 290 -4.35 18.25 -18.84
N ALA A 291 -3.89 19.15 -19.68
CA ALA A 291 -4.58 19.58 -20.91
C ALA A 291 -4.81 18.42 -21.90
N SER A 292 -3.87 17.46 -21.97
CA SER A 292 -3.99 16.25 -22.79
C SER A 292 -4.79 15.13 -22.13
N GLY A 293 -5.26 15.30 -20.89
CA GLY A 293 -6.00 14.29 -20.14
C GLY A 293 -5.17 13.07 -19.74
N GLN A 294 -3.83 13.21 -19.61
CA GLN A 294 -2.93 12.15 -19.15
C GLN A 294 -2.68 12.23 -17.63
N ALA A 295 -2.83 13.40 -17.03
CA ALA A 295 -2.79 13.62 -15.59
C ALA A 295 -4.04 14.36 -15.11
N GLN A 296 -4.28 14.27 -13.81
CA GLN A 296 -5.34 15.01 -13.12
C GLN A 296 -4.85 15.52 -11.77
N VAL A 297 -5.49 16.59 -11.28
CA VAL A 297 -5.24 17.12 -9.95
C VAL A 297 -6.34 16.70 -8.99
N VAL A 298 -5.95 16.10 -7.87
CA VAL A 298 -6.87 15.67 -6.81
C VAL A 298 -6.55 16.43 -5.53
N LYS A 299 -7.53 17.16 -4.98
CA LYS A 299 -7.33 17.90 -3.73
C LYS A 299 -7.69 17.01 -2.53
N ARG A 300 -6.70 16.78 -1.64
CA ARG A 300 -6.86 16.07 -0.37
C ARG A 300 -6.07 16.79 0.73
N TYR A 301 -6.57 16.79 1.94
CA TYR A 301 -5.93 17.50 3.08
C TYR A 301 -5.66 18.98 2.80
N GLY A 302 -6.44 19.61 1.92
CA GLY A 302 -6.20 20.97 1.46
C GLY A 302 -5.08 21.14 0.43
N ILE A 303 -4.37 20.05 0.07
CA ILE A 303 -3.23 20.04 -0.84
C ILE A 303 -3.64 19.47 -2.20
N PRO A 304 -3.27 20.12 -3.34
CA PRO A 304 -3.43 19.55 -4.67
C PRO A 304 -2.32 18.50 -4.95
N PHE A 305 -2.72 17.31 -5.38
CA PHE A 305 -1.83 16.22 -5.78
C PHE A 305 -2.03 15.90 -7.25
N TRP A 306 -0.92 15.74 -7.96
CA TRP A 306 -0.90 15.24 -9.32
C TRP A 306 -0.94 13.72 -9.31
N THR A 307 -1.80 13.14 -10.15
CA THR A 307 -1.98 11.69 -10.28
C THR A 307 -2.32 11.34 -11.72
N ALA A 308 -2.16 10.07 -12.10
CA ALA A 308 -2.51 9.60 -13.43
C ALA A 308 -4.02 9.74 -13.70
N ALA A 309 -4.39 10.17 -14.88
CA ALA A 309 -5.79 10.37 -15.25
C ALA A 309 -6.70 9.12 -15.12
N PRO A 310 -6.22 7.87 -15.35
CA PRO A 310 -7.04 6.68 -15.14
C PRO A 310 -7.36 6.37 -13.67
N ALA A 311 -6.72 7.04 -12.71
CA ALA A 311 -7.01 6.86 -11.28
C ALA A 311 -8.38 7.48 -10.95
N HIS A 312 -9.26 6.68 -10.33
CA HIS A 312 -10.62 7.13 -10.03
C HIS A 312 -10.74 7.64 -8.60
N TYR A 313 -10.92 8.95 -8.45
CA TYR A 313 -11.23 9.58 -7.17
C TYR A 313 -12.66 10.13 -7.23
N PRO A 314 -13.55 9.70 -6.32
CA PRO A 314 -14.91 10.22 -6.29
C PRO A 314 -14.90 11.71 -5.92
N ASP A 315 -15.89 12.44 -6.41
CA ASP A 315 -16.16 13.78 -5.93
C ASP A 315 -16.57 13.80 -4.45
N GLU A 316 -16.64 14.99 -3.86
CA GLU A 316 -16.92 15.16 -2.44
C GLU A 316 -18.27 14.55 -2.04
N ALA A 317 -19.32 14.75 -2.81
CA ALA A 317 -20.66 14.27 -2.52
C ALA A 317 -20.73 12.74 -2.49
N HIS A 318 -20.15 12.08 -3.49
CA HIS A 318 -20.11 10.61 -3.57
C HIS A 318 -19.18 9.99 -2.51
N SER A 319 -18.09 10.68 -2.14
CA SER A 319 -17.19 10.22 -1.09
C SER A 319 -17.83 10.34 0.29
N LEU A 320 -18.47 11.47 0.61
CA LEU A 320 -19.13 11.70 1.89
C LEU A 320 -20.33 10.78 2.08
N ALA A 321 -21.07 10.45 1.03
CA ALA A 321 -22.16 9.46 1.10
C ALA A 321 -21.69 8.07 1.53
N ALA A 322 -20.41 7.75 1.28
CA ALA A 322 -19.78 6.49 1.68
C ALA A 322 -19.03 6.56 3.03
N ALA A 323 -19.09 7.72 3.71
CA ALA A 323 -18.45 7.90 5.01
C ALA A 323 -19.18 7.09 6.11
N PRO A 324 -18.45 6.62 7.14
CA PRO A 324 -19.09 6.03 8.30
C PRO A 324 -20.02 7.05 8.96
N GLY A 325 -21.24 6.64 9.27
CA GLY A 325 -22.12 7.46 10.10
C GLY A 325 -21.46 7.74 11.46
N PRO A 326 -21.82 8.86 12.14
CA PRO A 326 -21.24 9.18 13.44
C PRO A 326 -21.42 8.00 14.40
N GLN A 327 -20.33 7.47 14.91
CA GLN A 327 -20.36 6.43 15.94
C GLN A 327 -21.05 7.04 17.18
N ARG A 328 -22.31 6.64 17.44
CA ARG A 328 -22.97 7.00 18.68
C ARG A 328 -22.20 6.32 19.81
N HIS A 329 -21.38 7.07 20.51
CA HIS A 329 -20.86 6.66 21.80
C HIS A 329 -22.07 6.39 22.71
N ARG A 330 -22.41 5.11 22.91
CA ARG A 330 -23.32 4.72 24.00
C ARG A 330 -22.58 5.07 25.29
N ARG A 331 -22.88 6.24 25.83
CA ARG A 331 -22.61 6.54 27.24
C ARG A 331 -23.33 5.46 28.05
N ALA A 332 -22.56 4.57 28.68
CA ALA A 332 -23.10 3.72 29.71
C ALA A 332 -23.67 4.63 30.81
N SER A 333 -24.96 4.75 30.83
CA SER A 333 -25.68 5.36 31.94
C SER A 333 -25.40 4.49 33.17
N ARG A 334 -24.57 5.01 34.07
CA ARG A 334 -24.45 4.51 35.43
C ARG A 334 -25.81 4.77 36.11
N GLU A 335 -26.65 3.77 36.17
CA GLU A 335 -27.75 3.73 37.15
C GLU A 335 -27.14 3.69 38.53
N LYS A 336 -27.27 4.80 39.24
CA LYS A 336 -27.04 4.85 40.68
C LYS A 336 -28.17 4.07 41.37
N GLY A 337 -27.87 2.84 41.77
CA GLY A 337 -28.71 2.14 42.73
C GLY A 337 -28.57 2.78 44.10
N GLU A 338 -29.55 3.57 44.50
CA GLU A 338 -29.70 3.99 45.88
C GLU A 338 -30.19 2.79 46.73
N ALA A 339 -29.27 2.25 47.51
CA ALA A 339 -29.64 1.33 48.60
C ALA A 339 -30.26 2.13 49.73
N ARG A 340 -31.58 2.00 49.93
CA ARG A 340 -32.27 2.44 51.16
C ARG A 340 -32.12 1.35 52.21
N TYR A 341 -31.39 1.66 53.27
CA TYR A 341 -31.51 0.95 54.57
C TYR A 341 -32.86 1.27 55.23
N ARG A 342 -33.62 0.24 55.59
CA ARG A 342 -34.40 0.10 56.77
C ARG A 342 -34.40 -1.37 57.22
#